data_1573e8ad4dc2fc3ac7d295b94d0901d9
#
_entry.id   1573e8ad4dc2fc3ac7d295b94d0901d9
#
_cell.length_a   1.000
_cell.length_b   1.000
_cell.length_c   1.000
_cell.angle_alpha   90.00
_cell.angle_beta   90.00
_cell.angle_gamma   90.00
#
_symmetry.space_group_name_H-M   'P 1'
#
loop_
_entity.id
_entity.type
_entity.pdbx_description
1 polymer ?
#
loop_
_entity_poly.entity_id
_entity_poly.type
_entity_poly.pdbx_seq_one_letter_code
_entity_poly.pdbx_strand_id
1 'polypeptide(L)'
;MPTRAEREPVVGAGLGGDDTTAIDQAAEEAILARVREAAGAVVSEEVGRLGAGALPLLVVDPIDGSLNAKRGIPFFAISIAVAEGEAMDDVVFGFVHDFGSREEWTARRGEGAWLNGEPLGAVRPKDQVEILSFEATRTSLVARDAPKVADLAHRLRIMGSLALSLCHLSAGRVDAVCSLKPARSFDIAAAQLLCRELGLAIELFDVEEPFGAAPLDLEQRSRVVAAGTPDVCTRIAHALSA
;
A
#
# COMPACT_ATOMS: atom_id res chain seq x y z
N MET A 1 11.70 6.88 -18.93
CA MET A 1 11.66 8.36 -18.83
C MET A 1 12.80 8.84 -17.92
N PRO A 2 13.94 9.25 -18.45
CA PRO A 2 15.13 9.59 -17.66
C PRO A 2 15.03 10.95 -16.96
N THR A 3 14.30 11.90 -17.50
CA THR A 3 14.24 13.26 -16.95
C THR A 3 12.93 13.55 -16.22
N ARG A 4 12.98 14.52 -15.31
CA ARG A 4 11.81 15.05 -14.63
C ARG A 4 10.77 15.61 -15.62
N ALA A 5 11.25 16.34 -16.62
CA ALA A 5 10.39 16.96 -17.64
C ALA A 5 9.58 15.93 -18.46
N GLU A 6 10.07 14.70 -18.58
CA GLU A 6 9.34 13.61 -19.24
C GLU A 6 8.33 12.93 -18.32
N ARG A 7 8.57 12.90 -17.01
CA ARG A 7 7.76 12.17 -16.02
C ARG A 7 6.60 12.98 -15.46
N GLU A 8 6.80 14.29 -15.25
CA GLU A 8 5.85 15.17 -14.52
C GLU A 8 4.60 15.63 -15.28
N PRO A 9 4.56 15.73 -16.63
CA PRO A 9 3.36 16.26 -17.28
C PRO A 9 2.10 15.51 -16.85
N VAL A 10 1.07 16.26 -16.44
CA VAL A 10 -0.27 15.73 -16.23
C VAL A 10 -0.86 15.43 -17.60
N VAL A 11 -1.28 14.19 -17.83
CA VAL A 11 -1.81 13.70 -19.11
C VAL A 11 -3.29 13.38 -19.04
N GLY A 12 -3.85 13.30 -17.82
CA GLY A 12 -5.27 13.00 -17.60
C GLY A 12 -5.65 13.10 -16.12
N ALA A 13 -6.88 12.69 -15.83
CA ALA A 13 -7.36 12.45 -14.47
C ALA A 13 -7.53 10.95 -14.29
N GLY A 14 -6.87 10.39 -13.28
CA GLY A 14 -7.01 8.98 -12.90
C GLY A 14 -8.38 8.72 -12.29
N LEU A 15 -8.93 7.56 -12.54
CA LEU A 15 -10.21 7.14 -11.94
C LEU A 15 -10.09 6.88 -10.43
N GLY A 16 -8.88 6.69 -9.92
CA GLY A 16 -8.56 6.70 -8.50
C GLY A 16 -8.71 8.06 -7.82
N GLY A 17 -8.85 9.16 -8.59
CA GLY A 17 -9.19 10.50 -8.12
C GLY A 17 -8.01 11.45 -7.94
N ASP A 18 -6.80 11.04 -8.32
CA ASP A 18 -5.61 11.89 -8.42
C ASP A 18 -5.30 12.20 -9.90
N ASP A 19 -4.42 13.16 -10.19
CA ASP A 19 -3.99 13.47 -11.56
C ASP A 19 -3.04 12.38 -12.09
N THR A 20 -3.36 11.79 -13.25
CA THR A 20 -2.46 10.89 -13.98
C THR A 20 -1.30 11.66 -14.58
N THR A 21 -0.07 11.28 -14.25
CA THR A 21 1.12 11.86 -14.90
C THR A 21 1.65 10.94 -16.00
N ALA A 22 2.56 11.45 -16.83
CA ALA A 22 3.12 10.69 -17.95
C ALA A 22 3.83 9.39 -17.50
N ILE A 23 4.44 9.38 -16.31
CA ILE A 23 5.07 8.17 -15.79
C ILE A 23 4.04 7.14 -15.30
N ASP A 24 2.94 7.60 -14.68
CA ASP A 24 1.87 6.72 -14.20
C ASP A 24 1.18 6.04 -15.38
N GLN A 25 0.82 6.80 -16.43
CA GLN A 25 0.24 6.25 -17.65
C GLN A 25 1.16 5.23 -18.31
N ALA A 26 2.46 5.55 -18.47
CA ALA A 26 3.40 4.64 -19.11
C ALA A 26 3.59 3.33 -18.32
N ALA A 27 3.58 3.41 -17.00
CA ALA A 27 3.64 2.23 -16.13
C ALA A 27 2.39 1.37 -16.29
N GLU A 28 1.20 1.98 -16.22
CA GLU A 28 -0.07 1.26 -16.37
C GLU A 28 -0.21 0.59 -17.73
N GLU A 29 0.08 1.30 -18.83
CA GLU A 29 0.06 0.74 -20.18
C GLU A 29 0.99 -0.49 -20.30
N ALA A 30 2.20 -0.42 -19.72
CA ALA A 30 3.16 -1.52 -19.73
C ALA A 30 2.69 -2.74 -18.93
N ILE A 31 2.00 -2.51 -17.80
CA ILE A 31 1.42 -3.58 -16.97
C ILE A 31 0.24 -4.22 -17.71
N LEU A 32 -0.73 -3.41 -18.13
CA LEU A 32 -1.94 -3.90 -18.79
C LEU A 32 -1.64 -4.69 -20.06
N ALA A 33 -0.62 -4.30 -20.82
CA ALA A 33 -0.17 -5.03 -22.00
C ALA A 33 0.29 -6.48 -21.68
N ARG A 34 0.67 -6.76 -20.42
CA ARG A 34 1.17 -8.06 -19.98
C ARG A 34 0.16 -8.89 -19.22
N VAL A 35 -0.74 -8.24 -18.47
CA VAL A 35 -1.65 -8.94 -17.56
C VAL A 35 -3.04 -9.20 -18.17
N ARG A 36 -3.41 -8.51 -19.25
CA ARG A 36 -4.75 -8.62 -19.87
C ARG A 36 -5.15 -10.05 -20.25
N GLU A 37 -4.21 -10.86 -20.69
CA GLU A 37 -4.48 -12.24 -21.09
C GLU A 37 -4.60 -13.20 -19.91
N ALA A 38 -4.03 -12.83 -18.76
CA ALA A 38 -3.99 -13.67 -17.56
C ALA A 38 -5.08 -13.31 -16.55
N ALA A 39 -5.65 -12.09 -16.63
CA ALA A 39 -6.64 -11.57 -15.70
C ALA A 39 -8.06 -11.76 -16.23
N GLY A 40 -8.98 -12.13 -15.33
CA GLY A 40 -10.42 -12.06 -15.61
C GLY A 40 -10.93 -10.62 -15.54
N ALA A 41 -10.50 -9.89 -14.51
CA ALA A 41 -10.78 -8.47 -14.33
C ALA A 41 -9.56 -7.74 -13.73
N VAL A 42 -9.49 -6.43 -13.90
CA VAL A 42 -8.46 -5.57 -13.32
C VAL A 42 -9.13 -4.40 -12.61
N VAL A 43 -8.65 -4.05 -11.43
CA VAL A 43 -8.89 -2.77 -10.75
C VAL A 43 -7.55 -2.05 -10.68
N SER A 44 -7.45 -0.86 -11.28
CA SER A 44 -6.22 -0.09 -11.32
C SER A 44 -6.50 1.38 -11.04
N GLU A 45 -5.51 2.09 -10.49
CA GLU A 45 -5.64 3.49 -10.10
C GLU A 45 -6.05 4.40 -11.27
N GLU A 46 -5.43 4.23 -12.44
CA GLU A 46 -5.59 5.14 -13.56
C GLU A 46 -6.79 4.82 -14.45
N VAL A 47 -6.91 3.56 -14.89
CA VAL A 47 -8.02 3.14 -15.79
C VAL A 47 -9.27 2.67 -15.07
N GLY A 48 -9.22 2.54 -13.74
CA GLY A 48 -10.35 2.03 -12.97
C GLY A 48 -10.57 0.53 -13.14
N ARG A 49 -11.83 0.10 -13.29
CA ARG A 49 -12.19 -1.31 -13.41
C ARG A 49 -12.35 -1.72 -14.87
N LEU A 50 -11.60 -2.75 -15.27
CA LEU A 50 -11.69 -3.42 -16.55
C LEU A 50 -12.19 -4.86 -16.36
N GLY A 51 -13.10 -5.32 -17.21
CA GLY A 51 -13.71 -6.65 -17.09
C GLY A 51 -14.81 -6.69 -16.02
N ALA A 52 -15.92 -7.35 -16.32
CA ALA A 52 -17.07 -7.42 -15.42
C ALA A 52 -17.11 -8.79 -14.72
N GLY A 53 -16.86 -8.80 -13.40
CA GLY A 53 -17.12 -9.95 -12.53
C GLY A 53 -16.32 -11.23 -12.82
N ALA A 54 -15.31 -11.16 -13.69
CA ALA A 54 -14.48 -12.30 -14.02
C ALA A 54 -13.31 -12.44 -13.05
N LEU A 55 -12.96 -13.66 -12.70
CA LEU A 55 -11.83 -13.99 -11.81
C LEU A 55 -10.71 -14.68 -12.60
N PRO A 56 -9.45 -14.59 -12.18
CA PRO A 56 -9.02 -13.83 -11.01
C PRO A 56 -9.10 -12.32 -11.21
N LEU A 57 -9.33 -11.58 -10.12
CA LEU A 57 -9.25 -10.12 -10.08
C LEU A 57 -7.81 -9.70 -9.80
N LEU A 58 -7.27 -8.85 -10.66
CA LEU A 58 -6.00 -8.16 -10.41
C LEU A 58 -6.28 -6.77 -9.84
N VAL A 59 -5.62 -6.44 -8.73
CA VAL A 59 -5.67 -5.11 -8.12
C VAL A 59 -4.28 -4.50 -8.25
N VAL A 60 -4.19 -3.37 -8.95
CA VAL A 60 -2.91 -2.81 -9.39
C VAL A 60 -2.80 -1.35 -8.98
N ASP A 61 -1.71 -1.02 -8.32
CA ASP A 61 -1.17 0.33 -8.26
C ASP A 61 0.08 0.36 -9.14
N PRO A 62 0.03 1.04 -10.29
CA PRO A 62 1.15 1.10 -11.22
C PRO A 62 2.38 1.77 -10.62
N ILE A 63 2.18 2.82 -9.81
CA ILE A 63 3.26 3.55 -9.12
C ILE A 63 2.76 4.08 -7.77
N ASP A 64 2.83 3.27 -6.73
CA ASP A 64 2.70 3.78 -5.37
C ASP A 64 3.90 4.66 -5.01
N GLY A 65 3.63 5.92 -4.69
CA GLY A 65 4.65 6.94 -4.51
C GLY A 65 4.92 7.76 -5.77
N SER A 66 3.90 8.05 -6.59
CA SER A 66 4.00 8.82 -7.84
C SER A 66 4.74 10.16 -7.70
N LEU A 67 4.57 10.87 -6.56
CA LEU A 67 5.34 12.10 -6.30
C LEU A 67 6.85 11.85 -6.23
N ASN A 68 7.25 10.75 -5.59
CA ASN A 68 8.66 10.35 -5.52
C ASN A 68 9.18 9.94 -6.90
N ALA A 69 8.42 9.11 -7.61
CA ALA A 69 8.78 8.63 -8.94
C ALA A 69 9.04 9.77 -9.93
N LYS A 70 8.11 10.72 -10.04
CA LYS A 70 8.27 11.87 -10.94
C LYS A 70 9.42 12.80 -10.54
N ARG A 71 9.76 12.87 -9.25
CA ARG A 71 10.90 13.67 -8.74
C ARG A 71 12.23 12.91 -8.78
N GLY A 72 12.21 11.58 -9.00
CA GLY A 72 13.41 10.74 -8.97
C GLY A 72 13.91 10.45 -7.54
N ILE A 73 13.02 10.53 -6.55
CA ILE A 73 13.30 10.09 -5.18
C ILE A 73 13.14 8.57 -5.17
N PRO A 74 14.17 7.78 -4.80
CA PRO A 74 14.16 6.33 -4.93
C PRO A 74 13.37 5.62 -3.82
N PHE A 75 12.08 5.95 -3.69
CA PHE A 75 11.14 5.30 -2.78
C PHE A 75 9.74 5.31 -3.42
N PHE A 76 9.53 4.40 -4.33
CA PHE A 76 8.26 4.17 -5.05
C PHE A 76 8.25 2.76 -5.62
N ALA A 77 7.07 2.19 -5.79
CA ALA A 77 6.90 0.79 -6.13
C ALA A 77 5.79 0.56 -7.15
N ILE A 78 5.80 -0.60 -7.79
CA ILE A 78 4.62 -1.23 -8.35
C ILE A 78 4.04 -2.18 -7.30
N SER A 79 2.71 -2.20 -7.19
CA SER A 79 1.98 -3.07 -6.28
C SER A 79 0.91 -3.83 -7.05
N ILE A 80 0.93 -5.18 -7.00
CA ILE A 80 0.00 -6.05 -7.70
C ILE A 80 -0.53 -7.10 -6.74
N ALA A 81 -1.85 -7.19 -6.61
CA ALA A 81 -2.51 -8.28 -5.91
C ALA A 81 -3.35 -9.13 -6.88
N VAL A 82 -3.43 -10.42 -6.58
CA VAL A 82 -4.36 -11.36 -7.25
C VAL A 82 -5.37 -11.81 -6.23
N ALA A 83 -6.65 -11.71 -6.57
CA ALA A 83 -7.75 -12.10 -5.71
C ALA A 83 -8.71 -13.09 -6.40
N GLU A 84 -9.27 -14.01 -5.62
CA GLU A 84 -10.28 -14.98 -6.02
C GLU A 84 -11.71 -14.51 -5.70
N GLY A 85 -11.87 -13.26 -5.33
CA GLY A 85 -13.13 -12.58 -5.02
C GLY A 85 -12.94 -11.07 -5.00
N GLU A 86 -13.86 -10.34 -4.36
CA GLU A 86 -13.92 -8.88 -4.40
C GLU A 86 -13.62 -8.22 -3.03
N ALA A 87 -13.12 -8.97 -2.04
CA ALA A 87 -12.78 -8.47 -0.72
C ALA A 87 -11.29 -8.67 -0.39
N MET A 88 -10.76 -7.95 0.59
CA MET A 88 -9.37 -8.07 1.04
C MET A 88 -9.00 -9.49 1.48
N ASP A 89 -9.94 -10.25 2.06
CA ASP A 89 -9.74 -11.66 2.41
C ASP A 89 -9.61 -12.58 1.19
N ASP A 90 -10.06 -12.14 0.03
CA ASP A 90 -9.97 -12.92 -1.20
C ASP A 90 -8.61 -12.80 -1.91
N VAL A 91 -7.73 -11.91 -1.43
CA VAL A 91 -6.37 -11.77 -1.97
C VAL A 91 -5.58 -13.04 -1.68
N VAL A 92 -5.08 -13.69 -2.73
CA VAL A 92 -4.32 -14.96 -2.66
C VAL A 92 -2.85 -14.79 -2.96
N PHE A 93 -2.47 -13.71 -3.64
CA PHE A 93 -1.08 -13.39 -3.97
C PHE A 93 -0.87 -11.89 -3.95
N GLY A 94 0.25 -11.46 -3.37
CA GLY A 94 0.72 -10.08 -3.36
C GLY A 94 2.14 -9.98 -3.90
N PHE A 95 2.39 -8.96 -4.72
CA PHE A 95 3.70 -8.61 -5.26
C PHE A 95 3.91 -7.11 -5.15
N VAL A 96 5.05 -6.71 -4.59
CA VAL A 96 5.51 -5.33 -4.56
C VAL A 96 6.96 -5.29 -5.00
N HIS A 97 7.29 -4.43 -5.98
CA HIS A 97 8.68 -4.21 -6.39
C HIS A 97 9.08 -2.76 -6.12
N ASP A 98 10.09 -2.58 -5.30
CA ASP A 98 10.70 -1.27 -5.02
C ASP A 98 11.69 -0.90 -6.14
N PHE A 99 11.37 0.13 -6.91
CA PHE A 99 12.23 0.61 -7.98
C PHE A 99 13.52 1.27 -7.47
N GLY A 100 13.53 1.73 -6.23
CA GLY A 100 14.70 2.36 -5.61
C GLY A 100 15.75 1.36 -5.17
N SER A 101 15.37 0.41 -4.33
CA SER A 101 16.27 -0.63 -3.79
C SER A 101 16.38 -1.85 -4.71
N ARG A 102 15.43 -2.04 -5.64
CA ARG A 102 15.23 -3.24 -6.46
C ARG A 102 14.85 -4.48 -5.65
N GLU A 103 14.27 -4.28 -4.49
CA GLU A 103 13.74 -5.36 -3.68
C GLU A 103 12.39 -5.83 -4.22
N GLU A 104 12.20 -7.15 -4.24
CA GLU A 104 10.96 -7.81 -4.63
C GLU A 104 10.34 -8.48 -3.41
N TRP A 105 9.10 -8.08 -3.12
CA TRP A 105 8.32 -8.57 -1.99
C TRP A 105 7.16 -9.40 -2.52
N THR A 106 7.01 -10.61 -2.01
CA THR A 106 5.89 -11.48 -2.40
C THR A 106 5.24 -12.11 -1.19
N ALA A 107 3.94 -12.39 -1.31
CA ALA A 107 3.23 -13.21 -0.32
C ALA A 107 2.21 -14.10 -1.03
N ARG A 108 1.96 -15.27 -0.44
CA ARG A 108 0.91 -16.19 -0.84
C ARG A 108 0.07 -16.58 0.35
N ARG A 109 -1.24 -16.55 0.19
CA ARG A 109 -2.19 -16.87 1.26
C ARG A 109 -1.93 -18.28 1.81
N GLY A 110 -1.63 -18.36 3.11
CA GLY A 110 -1.33 -19.61 3.81
C GLY A 110 0.06 -20.20 3.56
N GLU A 111 0.92 -19.54 2.79
CA GLU A 111 2.26 -20.04 2.49
C GLU A 111 3.38 -19.15 3.06
N GLY A 112 3.06 -17.90 3.44
CA GLY A 112 4.01 -16.94 4.00
C GLY A 112 4.37 -15.80 3.06
N ALA A 113 5.48 -15.10 3.39
CA ALA A 113 5.98 -13.95 2.67
C ALA A 113 7.49 -14.04 2.44
N TRP A 114 7.95 -13.40 1.36
CA TRP A 114 9.35 -13.46 0.91
C TRP A 114 9.87 -12.08 0.53
N LEU A 115 11.16 -11.87 0.72
CA LEU A 115 11.93 -10.75 0.20
C LEU A 115 13.03 -11.29 -0.73
N ASN A 116 13.03 -10.89 -2.00
CA ASN A 116 13.96 -11.38 -3.02
C ASN A 116 14.03 -12.93 -3.13
N GLY A 117 12.87 -13.59 -2.93
CA GLY A 117 12.76 -15.04 -2.93
C GLY A 117 13.18 -15.73 -1.62
N GLU A 118 13.73 -15.01 -0.65
CA GLU A 118 14.07 -15.54 0.66
C GLU A 118 12.91 -15.39 1.65
N PRO A 119 12.54 -16.44 2.39
CA PRO A 119 11.42 -16.37 3.33
C PRO A 119 11.64 -15.32 4.42
N LEU A 120 10.62 -14.50 4.67
CA LEU A 120 10.59 -13.61 5.83
C LEU A 120 10.16 -14.41 7.06
N GLY A 121 10.90 -14.24 8.15
CA GLY A 121 10.53 -14.79 9.45
C GLY A 121 9.45 -13.92 10.13
N ALA A 122 8.78 -14.49 11.13
CA ALA A 122 7.82 -13.74 11.93
C ALA A 122 8.49 -12.52 12.58
N VAL A 123 7.86 -11.37 12.42
CA VAL A 123 8.31 -10.14 13.07
C VAL A 123 8.01 -10.24 14.56
N ARG A 124 8.99 -10.00 15.41
CA ARG A 124 8.76 -9.96 16.86
C ARG A 124 8.11 -8.63 17.23
N PRO A 125 6.89 -8.63 17.77
CA PRO A 125 6.25 -7.43 18.24
C PRO A 125 7.11 -6.75 19.32
N LYS A 126 7.15 -5.42 19.30
CA LYS A 126 7.77 -4.62 20.36
C LYS A 126 6.68 -3.96 21.20
N ASP A 127 6.92 -3.83 22.50
CA ASP A 127 5.99 -3.12 23.42
C ASP A 127 5.94 -1.62 23.12
N GLN A 128 6.99 -1.09 22.51
CA GLN A 128 7.13 0.32 22.15
C GLN A 128 7.43 0.46 20.65
N VAL A 129 6.79 1.42 20.01
CA VAL A 129 7.04 1.80 18.63
C VAL A 129 8.27 2.71 18.59
N GLU A 130 9.40 2.19 18.14
CA GLU A 130 10.59 3.01 17.95
C GLU A 130 10.46 3.86 16.67
N ILE A 131 10.01 3.25 15.58
CA ILE A 131 9.82 3.90 14.28
C ILE A 131 8.39 3.68 13.80
N LEU A 132 7.63 4.76 13.68
CA LEU A 132 6.33 4.81 13.02
C LEU A 132 6.49 5.41 11.62
N SER A 133 6.08 4.68 10.59
CA SER A 133 5.94 5.23 9.25
C SER A 133 4.60 5.98 9.15
N PHE A 134 4.68 7.27 8.94
CA PHE A 134 3.55 8.18 8.78
C PHE A 134 3.36 8.48 7.30
N GLU A 135 2.38 7.85 6.66
CA GLU A 135 2.18 8.06 5.24
C GLU A 135 1.18 9.18 4.99
N ALA A 136 1.71 10.30 4.49
CA ALA A 136 0.95 11.49 4.16
C ALA A 136 1.64 12.29 3.07
N THR A 137 0.85 12.90 2.20
CA THR A 137 1.36 13.77 1.13
C THR A 137 1.32 15.26 1.48
N ARG A 138 0.61 15.63 2.56
CA ARG A 138 0.38 17.04 2.93
C ARG A 138 0.99 17.36 4.30
N THR A 139 1.81 18.40 4.34
CA THR A 139 2.43 18.92 5.58
C THR A 139 1.40 19.24 6.66
N SER A 140 0.20 19.75 6.28
CA SER A 140 -0.87 20.06 7.21
C SER A 140 -1.40 18.84 7.96
N LEU A 141 -1.46 17.68 7.34
CA LEU A 141 -1.85 16.43 8.00
C LEU A 141 -0.79 16.02 9.03
N VAL A 142 0.49 16.08 8.65
CA VAL A 142 1.60 15.77 9.56
C VAL A 142 1.60 16.72 10.76
N ALA A 143 1.46 18.02 10.52
CA ALA A 143 1.46 19.03 11.59
C ALA A 143 0.29 18.86 12.56
N ARG A 144 -0.88 18.41 12.07
CA ARG A 144 -2.05 18.13 12.90
C ARG A 144 -1.88 16.87 13.74
N ASP A 145 -1.35 15.79 13.16
CA ASP A 145 -1.44 14.46 13.73
C ASP A 145 -0.15 13.97 14.41
N ALA A 146 1.03 14.51 14.06
CA ALA A 146 2.28 14.12 14.71
C ALA A 146 2.30 14.33 16.24
N PRO A 147 1.74 15.44 16.79
CA PRO A 147 1.66 15.61 18.25
C PRO A 147 0.83 14.52 18.94
N LYS A 148 -0.19 13.97 18.27
CA LYS A 148 -1.09 12.95 18.84
C LYS A 148 -0.41 11.61 19.10
N VAL A 149 0.68 11.32 18.39
CA VAL A 149 1.44 10.07 18.51
C VAL A 149 2.78 10.23 19.22
N ALA A 150 3.06 11.41 19.79
CA ALA A 150 4.35 11.71 20.43
C ALA A 150 4.70 10.76 21.59
N ASP A 151 3.69 10.31 22.34
CA ASP A 151 3.87 9.36 23.45
C ASP A 151 3.77 7.87 23.00
N LEU A 152 3.45 7.62 21.72
CA LEU A 152 3.29 6.27 21.17
C LEU A 152 4.49 5.84 20.32
N ALA A 153 5.18 6.78 19.68
CA ALA A 153 6.29 6.51 18.78
C ALA A 153 7.46 7.46 19.02
N HIS A 154 8.68 6.90 19.02
CA HIS A 154 9.87 7.71 19.29
C HIS A 154 10.34 8.49 18.05
N ARG A 155 10.18 7.95 16.86
CA ARG A 155 10.64 8.53 15.59
C ARG A 155 9.61 8.34 14.50
N LEU A 156 9.44 9.36 13.67
CA LEU A 156 8.61 9.30 12.48
C LEU A 156 9.47 9.12 11.23
N ARG A 157 8.91 8.39 10.27
CA ARG A 157 9.35 8.38 8.87
C ARG A 157 8.17 8.75 8.00
N ILE A 158 8.41 9.59 6.99
CA ILE A 158 7.42 10.00 6.00
C ILE A 158 8.07 9.77 4.65
N MET A 159 7.81 8.62 4.08
CA MET A 159 8.58 8.14 2.93
C MET A 159 7.81 8.29 1.61
N GLY A 160 6.47 8.28 1.65
CA GLY A 160 5.63 8.63 0.50
C GLY A 160 5.21 7.45 -0.39
N SER A 161 5.27 6.22 0.12
CA SER A 161 4.73 5.01 -0.49
C SER A 161 4.15 4.13 0.61
N LEU A 162 2.84 3.89 0.58
CA LEU A 162 2.16 3.09 1.61
C LEU A 162 2.47 1.60 1.44
N ALA A 163 2.50 1.11 0.21
CA ALA A 163 2.84 -0.28 -0.06
C ALA A 163 4.26 -0.62 0.43
N LEU A 164 5.26 0.25 0.14
CA LEU A 164 6.62 0.03 0.65
C LEU A 164 6.71 0.13 2.17
N SER A 165 5.97 1.06 2.77
CA SER A 165 5.95 1.18 4.24
C SER A 165 5.42 -0.08 4.91
N LEU A 166 4.38 -0.71 4.35
CA LEU A 166 3.86 -2.02 4.80
C LEU A 166 4.87 -3.15 4.54
N CYS A 167 5.58 -3.13 3.41
CA CYS A 167 6.68 -4.06 3.14
C CYS A 167 7.82 -3.91 4.17
N HIS A 168 8.20 -2.69 4.50
CA HIS A 168 9.22 -2.41 5.53
C HIS A 168 8.77 -2.85 6.93
N LEU A 169 7.47 -2.73 7.26
CA LEU A 169 6.91 -3.29 8.48
C LEU A 169 7.04 -4.83 8.48
N SER A 170 6.72 -5.47 7.37
CA SER A 170 6.82 -6.93 7.19
C SER A 170 8.24 -7.45 7.35
N ALA A 171 9.27 -6.64 7.08
CA ALA A 171 10.67 -6.98 7.33
C ALA A 171 11.20 -6.48 8.70
N GLY A 172 10.35 -5.90 9.55
CA GLY A 172 10.74 -5.36 10.85
C GLY A 172 11.67 -4.14 10.77
N ARG A 173 11.69 -3.43 9.64
CA ARG A 173 12.47 -2.19 9.45
C ARG A 173 11.80 -0.96 10.05
N VAL A 174 10.48 -1.00 10.21
CA VAL A 174 9.67 -0.08 11.00
C VAL A 174 8.77 -0.90 11.93
N ASP A 175 8.28 -0.31 13.00
CA ASP A 175 7.50 -1.03 14.03
C ASP A 175 5.99 -0.86 13.84
N ALA A 176 5.59 0.21 13.16
CA ALA A 176 4.21 0.47 12.78
C ALA A 176 4.13 1.36 11.55
N VAL A 177 2.99 1.31 10.88
CA VAL A 177 2.64 2.14 9.72
C VAL A 177 1.27 2.76 9.97
N CYS A 178 1.09 4.01 9.59
CA CYS A 178 -0.20 4.66 9.62
C CYS A 178 -0.34 5.63 8.45
N SER A 179 -1.45 5.54 7.70
CA SER A 179 -1.79 6.54 6.70
C SER A 179 -2.58 7.68 7.33
N LEU A 180 -2.24 8.93 7.00
CA LEU A 180 -3.00 10.13 7.40
C LEU A 180 -4.00 10.59 6.33
N LYS A 181 -3.81 10.12 5.10
CA LYS A 181 -4.76 10.21 3.98
C LYS A 181 -5.51 8.88 3.91
N PRO A 182 -6.82 8.89 3.66
CA PRO A 182 -7.54 7.65 3.39
C PRO A 182 -6.94 6.90 2.20
N ALA A 183 -6.57 5.64 2.42
CA ALA A 183 -6.05 4.73 1.41
C ALA A 183 -7.18 4.10 0.61
N ARG A 184 -6.85 3.60 -0.56
CA ARG A 184 -7.72 2.86 -1.46
C ARG A 184 -7.30 1.39 -1.49
N SER A 185 -8.10 0.52 -2.06
CA SER A 185 -7.81 -0.91 -2.09
C SER A 185 -6.46 -1.21 -2.76
N PHE A 186 -6.15 -0.57 -3.90
CA PHE A 186 -4.92 -0.81 -4.64
C PHE A 186 -3.66 -0.30 -3.93
N ASP A 187 -3.77 0.72 -3.06
CA ASP A 187 -2.65 1.19 -2.22
C ASP A 187 -2.15 0.10 -1.26
N ILE A 188 -3.01 -0.86 -0.89
CA ILE A 188 -2.75 -1.80 0.21
C ILE A 188 -2.92 -3.29 -0.14
N ALA A 189 -3.66 -3.64 -1.21
CA ALA A 189 -4.09 -5.02 -1.45
C ALA A 189 -2.95 -6.04 -1.51
N ALA A 190 -1.82 -5.70 -2.13
CA ALA A 190 -0.68 -6.60 -2.17
C ALA A 190 0.07 -6.66 -0.84
N ALA A 191 0.42 -5.49 -0.29
CA ALA A 191 1.27 -5.40 0.89
C ALA A 191 0.56 -5.85 2.18
N GLN A 192 -0.78 -5.74 2.27
CA GLN A 192 -1.52 -6.26 3.41
C GLN A 192 -1.37 -7.78 3.56
N LEU A 193 -1.26 -8.52 2.44
CA LEU A 193 -1.07 -9.95 2.51
C LEU A 193 0.28 -10.31 3.15
N LEU A 194 1.36 -9.56 2.84
CA LEU A 194 2.65 -9.74 3.51
C LEU A 194 2.50 -9.58 5.03
N CYS A 195 1.86 -8.50 5.46
CA CYS A 195 1.62 -8.25 6.90
C CYS A 195 0.88 -9.42 7.55
N ARG A 196 -0.22 -9.87 6.95
CA ARG A 196 -1.08 -10.92 7.50
C ARG A 196 -0.42 -12.29 7.53
N GLU A 197 0.33 -12.65 6.50
CA GLU A 197 1.09 -13.91 6.46
C GLU A 197 2.19 -13.97 7.53
N LEU A 198 2.67 -12.84 8.00
CA LEU A 198 3.65 -12.74 9.08
C LEU A 198 3.03 -12.53 10.46
N GLY A 199 1.69 -12.58 10.56
CA GLY A 199 0.95 -12.43 11.82
C GLY A 199 0.90 -10.99 12.35
N LEU A 200 1.18 -9.99 11.50
CA LEU A 200 1.04 -8.58 11.85
C LEU A 200 -0.43 -8.16 11.78
N ALA A 201 -0.80 -7.22 12.66
CA ALA A 201 -2.13 -6.61 12.62
C ALA A 201 -2.19 -5.51 11.56
N ILE A 202 -3.32 -5.44 10.86
CA ILE A 202 -3.65 -4.34 9.94
C ILE A 202 -5.15 -4.06 10.04
N GLU A 203 -5.52 -2.78 10.10
CA GLU A 203 -6.89 -2.32 10.30
C GLU A 203 -7.19 -1.08 9.48
N LEU A 204 -8.44 -0.95 9.03
CA LEU A 204 -9.03 0.29 8.54
C LEU A 204 -9.75 0.95 9.71
N PHE A 205 -9.50 2.23 9.99
CA PHE A 205 -10.07 2.83 11.21
C PHE A 205 -11.05 3.99 10.97
N ASP A 206 -11.43 4.23 9.71
CA ASP A 206 -12.52 5.16 9.35
C ASP A 206 -13.79 4.42 8.88
N VAL A 207 -13.80 3.09 8.91
CA VAL A 207 -14.94 2.24 8.53
C VAL A 207 -15.21 1.23 9.65
N GLU A 208 -16.48 0.77 9.74
CA GLU A 208 -16.88 -0.18 10.77
C GLU A 208 -16.69 -1.64 10.36
N GLU A 209 -16.61 -1.90 9.03
CA GLU A 209 -16.42 -3.24 8.50
C GLU A 209 -15.06 -3.81 8.89
N PRO A 210 -14.97 -5.11 9.20
CA PRO A 210 -13.68 -5.78 9.40
C PRO A 210 -12.78 -5.62 8.18
N PHE A 211 -11.47 -5.48 8.40
CA PHE A 211 -10.48 -5.30 7.33
C PHE A 211 -10.64 -6.29 6.18
N GLY A 212 -10.87 -7.57 6.49
CA GLY A 212 -11.00 -8.62 5.49
C GLY A 212 -12.21 -8.49 4.58
N ALA A 213 -13.29 -7.83 5.05
CA ALA A 213 -14.50 -7.59 4.28
C ALA A 213 -14.41 -6.33 3.37
N ALA A 214 -13.38 -5.53 3.53
CA ALA A 214 -13.20 -4.32 2.73
C ALA A 214 -13.13 -4.65 1.23
N PRO A 215 -13.90 -3.95 0.38
CA PRO A 215 -13.98 -4.27 -1.04
C PRO A 215 -12.69 -3.90 -1.79
N LEU A 216 -12.40 -4.68 -2.83
CA LEU A 216 -11.32 -4.41 -3.79
C LEU A 216 -11.85 -3.51 -4.91
N ASP A 217 -12.19 -2.27 -4.57
CA ASP A 217 -12.77 -1.29 -5.48
C ASP A 217 -12.01 0.05 -5.47
N LEU A 218 -12.56 1.04 -6.16
CA LEU A 218 -12.01 2.40 -6.24
C LEU A 218 -12.73 3.39 -5.31
N GLU A 219 -13.79 2.96 -4.65
CA GLU A 219 -14.73 3.86 -3.97
C GLU A 219 -14.46 3.93 -2.47
N GLN A 220 -14.29 2.78 -1.80
CA GLN A 220 -14.05 2.76 -0.37
C GLN A 220 -12.68 3.34 -0.03
N ARG A 221 -12.68 4.21 0.97
CA ARG A 221 -11.48 4.90 1.45
C ARG A 221 -11.46 4.90 2.96
N SER A 222 -10.34 4.51 3.53
CA SER A 222 -10.11 4.58 4.97
C SER A 222 -8.64 4.81 5.26
N ARG A 223 -8.35 5.48 6.36
CA ARG A 223 -6.99 5.46 6.88
C ARG A 223 -6.65 4.06 7.36
N VAL A 224 -5.38 3.70 7.22
CA VAL A 224 -4.84 2.38 7.54
C VAL A 224 -3.90 2.50 8.70
N VAL A 225 -3.93 1.53 9.59
CA VAL A 225 -2.92 1.30 10.61
C VAL A 225 -2.46 -0.15 10.56
N ALA A 226 -1.15 -0.37 10.66
CA ALA A 226 -0.58 -1.72 10.76
C ALA A 226 0.58 -1.72 11.77
N ALA A 227 0.69 -2.81 12.54
CA ALA A 227 1.69 -2.94 13.58
C ALA A 227 1.90 -4.42 13.98
N GLY A 228 2.83 -4.67 14.88
CA GLY A 228 3.11 -6.00 15.41
C GLY A 228 1.95 -6.63 16.18
N THR A 229 1.03 -5.84 16.72
CA THR A 229 -0.12 -6.35 17.49
C THR A 229 -1.37 -5.49 17.28
N PRO A 230 -2.59 -6.06 17.44
CA PRO A 230 -3.85 -5.30 17.40
C PRO A 230 -3.91 -4.17 18.44
N ASP A 231 -3.33 -4.36 19.63
CA ASP A 231 -3.29 -3.33 20.68
C ASP A 231 -2.56 -2.06 20.20
N VAL A 232 -1.41 -2.21 19.56
CA VAL A 232 -0.67 -1.07 19.01
C VAL A 232 -1.48 -0.39 17.91
N CYS A 233 -2.13 -1.14 17.02
CA CYS A 233 -3.02 -0.57 16.01
C CYS A 233 -4.13 0.27 16.64
N THR A 234 -4.84 -0.31 17.61
CA THR A 234 -5.95 0.36 18.32
C THR A 234 -5.49 1.65 19.00
N ARG A 235 -4.33 1.65 19.68
CA ARG A 235 -3.79 2.84 20.35
C ARG A 235 -3.45 3.94 19.35
N ILE A 236 -2.82 3.63 18.23
CA ILE A 236 -2.49 4.60 17.18
C ILE A 236 -3.78 5.15 16.53
N ALA A 237 -4.71 4.27 16.15
CA ALA A 237 -5.98 4.66 15.54
C ALA A 237 -6.79 5.58 16.47
N HIS A 238 -6.90 5.23 17.76
CA HIS A 238 -7.59 6.05 18.76
C HIS A 238 -6.95 7.44 18.90
N ALA A 239 -5.62 7.50 19.01
CA ALA A 239 -4.91 8.78 19.11
C ALA A 239 -5.17 9.68 17.89
N LEU A 240 -5.20 9.11 16.69
CA LEU A 240 -5.41 9.84 15.44
C LEU A 240 -6.88 10.24 15.19
N SER A 241 -7.82 9.60 15.87
CA SER A 241 -9.26 9.89 15.77
C SER A 241 -9.73 10.91 16.80
N ALA A 242 -8.96 11.14 17.85
CA ALA A 242 -9.17 12.21 18.83
C ALA A 242 -8.75 13.57 18.26
#